data_ade6b76d11e5029fb05b79f6e16134b8
#
_entry.id   ade6b76d11e5029fb05b79f6e16134b8
#
_cell.length_a   1.000
_cell.length_b   1.000
_cell.length_c   1.000
_cell.angle_alpha   90.00
_cell.angle_beta   90.00
_cell.angle_gamma   90.00
#
_symmetry.space_group_name_H-M   'P 1'
#
loop_
_entity.id
_entity.type
_entity.pdbx_description
1 polymer ?
#
loop_
_entity_poly.entity_id
_entity_poly.type
_entity_poly.pdbx_seq_one_letter_code
_entity_poly.pdbx_strand_id
1 'polypeptide(L)'
;MKTVYHAANSRGHQDHGWLVANHSFSFANWHNPERVHFGALRVLNDDYVAPSRGFSTHPHDNMEIVTIPLVGDLTHQDSMGHSAVICEGDIQVISASSFSK
;
A
#
# COMPACT_ATOMS: atom_id res chain seq x y z
N MET A 1 -9.75 24.68 8.57
CA MET A 1 -9.50 23.43 7.86
C MET A 1 -8.24 23.58 7.01
N LYS A 2 -7.36 22.61 7.06
CA LYS A 2 -6.17 22.62 6.22
C LYS A 2 -6.34 21.62 5.08
N THR A 3 -6.13 22.05 3.85
CA THR A 3 -6.26 21.23 2.67
C THR A 3 -4.97 21.28 1.87
N VAL A 4 -4.50 20.10 1.47
CA VAL A 4 -3.31 19.97 0.61
C VAL A 4 -3.71 19.14 -0.61
N TYR A 5 -3.42 19.65 -1.80
CA TYR A 5 -3.70 18.95 -3.03
C TYR A 5 -2.39 18.40 -3.62
N HIS A 6 -2.40 17.10 -3.92
CA HIS A 6 -1.31 16.44 -4.62
C HIS A 6 -1.82 15.88 -5.94
N ALA A 7 -1.33 16.43 -7.04
CA ALA A 7 -1.72 15.94 -8.36
C ALA A 7 -1.22 14.50 -8.56
N ALA A 8 -2.00 13.69 -9.27
CA ALA A 8 -1.63 12.29 -9.50
C ALA A 8 -0.27 12.13 -10.17
N ASN A 9 0.06 13.00 -11.13
CA ASN A 9 1.33 12.93 -11.84
C ASN A 9 2.53 13.44 -11.02
N SER A 10 2.30 13.95 -9.82
CA SER A 10 3.36 14.39 -8.93
C SER A 10 3.82 13.30 -7.97
N ARG A 11 3.19 12.12 -7.99
CA ARG A 11 3.56 10.99 -7.14
C ARG A 11 4.86 10.36 -7.61
N GLY A 12 5.56 9.74 -6.67
CA GLY A 12 6.68 8.88 -7.02
C GLY A 12 6.19 7.66 -7.81
N HIS A 13 6.91 7.29 -8.84
CA HIS A 13 6.52 6.18 -9.71
C HIS A 13 7.67 5.17 -9.78
N GLN A 14 7.36 3.91 -9.50
CA GLN A 14 8.33 2.83 -9.58
C GLN A 14 7.70 1.64 -10.29
N ASP A 15 8.43 1.11 -11.28
CA ASP A 15 8.00 -0.04 -12.05
C ASP A 15 8.97 -1.19 -11.79
N HIS A 16 8.47 -2.24 -11.15
CA HIS A 16 9.22 -3.44 -10.83
C HIS A 16 8.86 -4.61 -11.75
N GLY A 17 8.15 -4.36 -12.84
CA GLY A 17 7.65 -5.38 -13.74
C GLY A 17 6.33 -5.97 -13.26
N TRP A 18 6.35 -6.72 -12.18
CA TRP A 18 5.14 -7.31 -11.60
C TRP A 18 4.33 -6.33 -10.78
N LEU A 19 4.93 -5.22 -10.39
CA LEU A 19 4.32 -4.19 -9.57
C LEU A 19 4.68 -2.82 -10.14
N VAL A 20 3.66 -2.03 -10.46
CA VAL A 20 3.83 -0.62 -10.78
C VAL A 20 3.24 0.18 -9.62
N ALA A 21 4.08 0.93 -8.93
CA ALA A 21 3.70 1.62 -7.71
C ALA A 21 3.73 3.12 -7.90
N ASN A 22 2.70 3.79 -7.40
CA ASN A 22 2.64 5.25 -7.35
C ASN A 22 2.50 5.67 -5.89
N HIS A 23 3.43 6.48 -5.41
CA HIS A 23 3.53 6.86 -4.01
C HIS A 23 3.18 8.32 -3.81
N SER A 24 2.23 8.61 -2.94
CA SER A 24 1.92 9.99 -2.54
C SER A 24 2.89 10.51 -1.49
N PHE A 25 3.45 9.62 -0.68
CA PHE A 25 4.42 9.95 0.35
C PHE A 25 5.68 9.13 0.15
N SER A 26 6.78 9.59 0.74
CA SER A 26 8.06 8.90 0.65
C SER A 26 7.94 7.45 1.09
N PHE A 27 8.40 6.55 0.24
CA PHE A 27 8.27 5.12 0.47
C PHE A 27 9.29 4.38 -0.39
N ALA A 28 9.83 3.30 0.16
CA ALA A 28 10.85 2.49 -0.53
C ALA A 28 12.01 3.37 -1.03
N ASN A 29 12.29 3.35 -2.33
CA ASN A 29 13.40 4.10 -2.91
C ASN A 29 13.03 5.53 -3.32
N TRP A 30 11.77 5.91 -3.20
CA TRP A 30 11.34 7.26 -3.50
C TRP A 30 11.31 8.10 -2.24
N HIS A 31 12.00 9.22 -2.25
CA HIS A 31 12.02 10.13 -1.11
C HIS A 31 11.82 11.57 -1.57
N ASN A 32 10.84 12.22 -0.96
CA ASN A 32 10.61 13.65 -1.11
C ASN A 32 10.42 14.21 0.31
N PRO A 33 11.33 15.09 0.76
CA PRO A 33 11.27 15.59 2.14
C PRO A 33 10.00 16.39 2.43
N GLU A 34 9.32 16.90 1.42
CA GLU A 34 8.05 17.61 1.59
C GLU A 34 6.86 16.65 1.64
N ARG A 35 7.07 15.36 1.37
CA ARG A 35 6.03 14.36 1.30
C ARG A 35 6.38 13.16 2.14
N VAL A 36 6.33 13.33 3.45
CA VAL A 36 6.64 12.27 4.41
C VAL A 36 5.38 11.75 5.08
N HIS A 37 4.44 12.63 5.37
CA HIS A 37 3.17 12.25 5.97
C HIS A 37 2.16 13.40 5.88
N PHE A 38 0.91 13.07 6.11
CA PHE A 38 -0.14 14.04 6.35
C PHE A 38 -0.88 13.62 7.61
N GLY A 39 -0.62 14.29 8.74
CA GLY A 39 -1.11 13.82 10.03
C GLY A 39 -0.58 12.42 10.33
N ALA A 40 -1.47 11.50 10.66
CA ALA A 40 -1.13 10.11 10.91
C ALA A 40 -0.93 9.29 9.64
N LEU A 41 -1.35 9.81 8.48
CA LEU A 41 -1.23 9.10 7.21
C LEU A 41 0.20 9.16 6.70
N ARG A 42 0.86 8.03 6.63
CA ARG A 42 2.25 7.91 6.19
C ARG A 42 2.43 7.29 4.83
N VAL A 43 1.49 6.45 4.42
CA VAL A 43 1.59 5.73 3.16
C VAL A 43 0.24 5.85 2.45
N LEU A 44 0.29 6.27 1.22
CA LEU A 44 -0.86 6.23 0.32
C LEU A 44 -0.31 5.85 -1.06
N ASN A 45 -0.52 4.61 -1.42
CA ASN A 45 -0.01 4.05 -2.66
C ASN A 45 -1.15 3.65 -3.57
N ASP A 46 -0.95 3.89 -4.85
CA ASP A 46 -1.81 3.40 -5.91
C ASP A 46 -0.97 2.45 -6.76
N ASP A 47 -1.26 1.16 -6.63
CA ASP A 47 -0.42 0.11 -7.16
C ASP A 47 -1.16 -0.72 -8.21
N TYR A 48 -0.45 -1.10 -9.26
CA TYR A 48 -0.89 -2.10 -10.20
C TYR A 48 -0.05 -3.36 -10.02
N VAL A 49 -0.72 -4.46 -9.76
CA VAL A 49 -0.08 -5.77 -9.55
C VAL A 49 -0.40 -6.64 -10.75
N ALA A 50 0.64 -7.21 -11.36
CA ALA A 50 0.47 -8.07 -12.53
C ALA A 50 -0.40 -9.29 -12.20
N PRO A 51 -1.16 -9.82 -13.18
CA PRO A 51 -1.95 -11.03 -12.97
C PRO A 51 -1.11 -12.18 -12.43
N SER A 52 -1.71 -13.00 -11.58
CA SER A 52 -1.08 -14.16 -10.92
C SER A 52 0.07 -13.80 -9.98
N ARG A 53 0.17 -12.53 -9.61
CA ARG A 53 1.09 -12.05 -8.60
C ARG A 53 0.30 -11.49 -7.43
N GLY A 54 0.95 -11.32 -6.32
CA GLY A 54 0.33 -10.77 -5.12
C GLY A 54 1.39 -10.34 -4.15
N PHE A 55 0.95 -9.79 -3.02
CA PHE A 55 1.87 -9.37 -1.98
C PHE A 55 2.10 -10.51 -1.00
N SER A 56 3.37 -10.78 -0.73
CA SER A 56 3.73 -11.65 0.38
C SER A 56 3.79 -10.83 1.66
N THR A 57 3.74 -11.54 2.79
CA THR A 57 3.84 -10.91 4.09
C THR A 57 5.20 -10.25 4.26
N HIS A 58 5.19 -9.06 4.79
CA HIS A 58 6.38 -8.36 5.22
C HIS A 58 6.10 -7.67 6.56
N PRO A 59 7.12 -7.36 7.35
CA PRO A 59 6.90 -6.77 8.67
C PRO A 59 6.28 -5.38 8.57
N HIS A 60 5.32 -5.14 9.46
CA HIS A 60 4.76 -3.80 9.69
C HIS A 60 4.88 -3.50 11.18
N ASP A 61 5.17 -2.28 11.51
CA ASP A 61 5.37 -1.87 12.89
C ASP A 61 4.39 -0.76 13.26
N ASN A 62 3.45 -1.09 14.16
CA ASN A 62 2.48 -0.14 14.71
C ASN A 62 1.70 0.63 13.64
N MET A 63 1.26 -0.05 12.60
CA MET A 63 0.51 0.56 11.52
C MET A 63 -0.84 -0.10 11.34
N GLU A 64 -1.82 0.71 11.01
CA GLU A 64 -3.06 0.22 10.44
C GLU A 64 -2.95 0.30 8.93
N ILE A 65 -3.34 -0.78 8.27
CA ILE A 65 -3.19 -0.91 6.83
C ILE A 65 -4.56 -1.19 6.23
N VAL A 66 -4.93 -0.37 5.25
CA VAL A 66 -6.19 -0.54 4.52
C VAL A 66 -5.85 -0.84 3.07
N THR A 67 -6.35 -1.95 2.59
CA THR A 67 -6.18 -2.36 1.19
C THR A 67 -7.53 -2.34 0.49
N ILE A 68 -7.60 -1.69 -0.65
CA ILE A 68 -8.83 -1.50 -1.41
C ILE A 68 -8.56 -1.87 -2.87
N PRO A 69 -8.93 -3.08 -3.31
CA PRO A 69 -8.84 -3.42 -4.73
C PRO A 69 -9.86 -2.62 -5.53
N LEU A 70 -9.39 -1.79 -6.46
CA LEU A 70 -10.26 -0.98 -7.30
C LEU A 70 -10.67 -1.72 -8.56
N VAL A 71 -9.78 -2.53 -9.11
CA VAL A 71 -10.02 -3.35 -10.28
C VAL A 71 -9.38 -4.72 -10.06
N GLY A 72 -10.17 -5.77 -10.22
CA GLY A 72 -9.70 -7.14 -10.02
C GLY A 72 -9.58 -7.54 -8.55
N ASP A 73 -9.25 -8.77 -8.32
CA ASP A 73 -9.08 -9.34 -6.99
C ASP A 73 -7.61 -9.40 -6.63
N LEU A 74 -7.32 -9.29 -5.34
CA LEU A 74 -5.95 -9.31 -4.84
C LEU A 74 -5.79 -10.47 -3.86
N THR A 75 -4.76 -11.29 -4.06
CA THR A 75 -4.38 -12.33 -3.11
C THR A 75 -3.39 -11.76 -2.12
N HIS A 76 -3.65 -11.98 -0.85
CA HIS A 76 -2.77 -11.57 0.24
C HIS A 76 -2.44 -12.79 1.10
N GLN A 77 -1.16 -12.98 1.41
CA GLN A 77 -0.67 -14.09 2.20
C GLN A 77 -0.08 -13.58 3.52
N ASP A 78 -0.46 -14.20 4.63
CA ASP A 78 0.04 -13.82 5.94
C ASP A 78 1.31 -14.60 6.31
N SER A 79 1.88 -14.28 7.47
CA SER A 79 3.12 -14.91 7.95
C SER A 79 2.94 -16.37 8.36
N MET A 80 1.70 -16.83 8.51
CA MET A 80 1.37 -18.20 8.91
C MET A 80 1.06 -19.09 7.69
N GLY A 81 1.25 -18.58 6.49
CA GLY A 81 0.96 -19.31 5.27
C GLY A 81 -0.51 -19.27 4.84
N HIS A 82 -1.36 -18.56 5.56
CA HIS A 82 -2.75 -18.39 5.16
C HIS A 82 -2.83 -17.39 4.01
N SER A 83 -3.66 -17.69 3.03
CA SER A 83 -3.95 -16.75 1.95
C SER A 83 -5.42 -16.39 1.96
N ALA A 84 -5.68 -15.16 1.58
CA ALA A 84 -7.03 -14.64 1.42
C ALA A 84 -7.12 -13.89 0.12
N VAL A 85 -8.29 -13.92 -0.51
CA VAL A 85 -8.58 -13.14 -1.70
C VAL A 85 -9.45 -11.97 -1.29
N ILE A 86 -8.98 -10.77 -1.58
CA ILE A 86 -9.72 -9.53 -1.37
C ILE A 86 -10.35 -9.19 -2.71
N CYS A 87 -11.67 -9.24 -2.78
CA CYS A 87 -12.37 -9.04 -4.04
C CYS A 87 -12.45 -7.55 -4.40
N GLU A 88 -12.58 -7.29 -5.68
CA GLU A 88 -12.84 -5.93 -6.15
C GLU A 88 -14.02 -5.31 -5.40
N GLY A 89 -13.83 -4.11 -4.90
CA GLY A 89 -14.84 -3.41 -4.12
C GLY A 89 -14.85 -3.73 -2.63
N ASP A 90 -14.11 -4.75 -2.19
CA ASP A 90 -13.97 -5.06 -0.78
C ASP A 90 -12.89 -4.19 -0.14
N ILE A 91 -12.85 -4.19 1.19
CA ILE A 91 -11.83 -3.50 1.96
C ILE A 91 -11.25 -4.48 2.96
N GLN A 92 -9.93 -4.58 2.99
CA GLN A 92 -9.24 -5.31 4.04
C GLN A 92 -8.59 -4.31 4.99
N VAL A 93 -8.79 -4.49 6.29
CA VAL A 93 -8.16 -3.69 7.32
C VAL A 93 -7.32 -4.60 8.20
N ILE A 94 -6.04 -4.27 8.33
CA ILE A 94 -5.12 -4.99 9.19
C ILE A 94 -4.59 -4.01 10.22
N SER A 95 -4.71 -4.38 11.49
CA SER A 95 -4.08 -3.63 12.58
C SER A 95 -2.83 -4.39 12.97
N ALA A 96 -1.68 -3.82 12.65
CA ALA A 96 -0.39 -4.46 12.89
C ALA A 96 0.33 -3.72 14.01
N SER A 97 0.78 -4.47 15.00
CA SER A 97 1.64 -3.95 16.05
C SER A 97 3.06 -4.45 15.82
N SER A 98 4.00 -3.98 16.65
CA SER A 98 5.37 -4.47 16.63
C SER A 98 5.49 -5.96 16.91
N PHE A 99 4.45 -6.57 17.46
CA PHE A 99 4.38 -8.00 17.76
C PHE A 99 3.64 -8.80 16.70
N SER A 100 3.19 -8.17 15.66
CA SER A 100 2.49 -8.86 14.56
C SER A 100 3.38 -9.88 13.91
N LYS A 101 2.79 -10.98 13.59
CA LYS A 101 3.49 -12.06 12.94
C LYS A 101 3.23 -12.06 11.47
#